data_c6bd2a3ac9f8450906cc0d13d6513648
#
_entry.id   c6bd2a3ac9f8450906cc0d13d6513648
#
_cell.length_a   1.000
_cell.length_b   1.000
_cell.length_c   1.000
_cell.angle_alpha   90.00
_cell.angle_beta   90.00
_cell.angle_gamma   90.00
#
_symmetry.space_group_name_H-M   'P 1'
#
loop_
_entity.id
_entity.type
_entity.pdbx_description
1 polymer ?
#
loop_
_entity_poly.entity_id
_entity_poly.type
_entity_poly.pdbx_seq_one_letter_code
_entity_poly.pdbx_strand_id
1 'polypeptide(L)'
;MNSEQEYYISLIDRLRQLPVETEWLEYKMNNYEPELIGEYISALSNSATICNKEKAYILWGVNDKTHEIEGTSFSPKKAKKGNEEIENWLAGGLKPRVDFRFIEVNTEKGKVVVMEIPAAVNTPTSFKGTEFIRVGSYKKKLKEYQEKERKLWLSFEQKPFELRVAMENVTASKVTELLD
;
A
#
# COMPACT_ATOMS: atom_id res chain seq x y z
N MET A 1 12.73 -13.23 -19.60
CA MET A 1 12.05 -12.71 -18.39
C MET A 1 10.95 -11.75 -18.86
N ASN A 2 9.78 -11.76 -18.22
CA ASN A 2 8.71 -10.84 -18.58
C ASN A 2 9.10 -9.42 -18.10
N SER A 3 8.82 -8.39 -18.90
CA SER A 3 9.09 -6.97 -18.55
C SER A 3 8.46 -6.54 -17.23
N GLU A 4 7.31 -7.09 -16.86
CA GLU A 4 6.66 -6.85 -15.56
C GLU A 4 7.52 -7.38 -14.40
N GLN A 5 8.06 -8.59 -14.52
CA GLN A 5 8.95 -9.16 -13.50
C GLN A 5 10.22 -8.33 -13.32
N GLU A 6 10.81 -7.87 -14.40
CA GLU A 6 12.00 -6.99 -14.35
C GLU A 6 11.70 -5.65 -13.66
N TYR A 7 10.55 -5.07 -13.95
CA TYR A 7 10.09 -3.85 -13.28
C TYR A 7 9.99 -4.05 -11.76
N TYR A 8 9.35 -5.14 -11.31
CA TYR A 8 9.16 -5.38 -9.88
C TYR A 8 10.46 -5.79 -9.18
N ILE A 9 11.37 -6.50 -9.84
CA ILE A 9 12.70 -6.78 -9.28
C ILE A 9 13.44 -5.45 -9.02
N SER A 10 13.44 -4.55 -10.00
CA SER A 10 14.04 -3.22 -9.86
C SER A 10 13.36 -2.39 -8.76
N LEU A 11 12.04 -2.43 -8.66
CA LEU A 11 11.28 -1.76 -7.61
C LEU A 11 11.67 -2.29 -6.22
N ILE A 12 11.71 -3.60 -6.05
CA ILE A 12 12.10 -4.25 -4.79
C ILE A 12 13.50 -3.78 -4.37
N ASP A 13 14.46 -3.77 -5.29
CA ASP A 13 15.84 -3.35 -5.00
C ASP A 13 15.92 -1.87 -4.59
N ARG A 14 15.13 -1.01 -5.19
CA ARG A 14 15.04 0.41 -4.79
C ARG A 14 14.40 0.57 -3.41
N LEU A 15 13.30 -0.13 -3.15
CA LEU A 15 12.60 -0.05 -1.86
C LEU A 15 13.47 -0.53 -0.70
N ARG A 16 14.25 -1.58 -0.91
CA ARG A 16 15.16 -2.15 0.11
C ARG A 16 16.28 -1.18 0.55
N GLN A 17 16.53 -0.13 -0.20
CA GLN A 17 17.53 0.90 0.12
C GLN A 17 16.99 2.04 0.97
N LEU A 18 15.67 2.09 1.20
CA LEU A 18 15.03 3.13 1.98
C LEU A 18 15.29 2.97 3.49
N PRO A 19 15.26 4.08 4.26
CA PRO A 19 15.39 4.02 5.70
C PRO A 19 14.35 3.14 6.39
N VAL A 20 14.71 2.55 7.52
CA VAL A 20 13.84 1.65 8.31
C VAL A 20 12.53 2.32 8.73
N GLU A 21 12.55 3.63 8.97
CA GLU A 21 11.38 4.40 9.41
C GLU A 21 10.51 4.94 8.28
N THR A 22 10.68 4.45 7.06
CA THR A 22 9.86 4.84 5.91
C THR A 22 8.40 4.46 6.15
N GLU A 23 7.52 5.48 6.25
CA GLU A 23 6.13 5.30 6.70
C GLU A 23 5.17 4.76 5.61
N TRP A 24 5.63 4.66 4.37
CA TRP A 24 4.84 4.12 3.26
C TRP A 24 5.35 2.76 2.75
N LEU A 25 6.16 2.08 3.56
CA LEU A 25 6.74 0.78 3.23
C LEU A 25 6.75 -0.13 4.47
N GLU A 26 6.39 -1.39 4.29
CA GLU A 26 6.45 -2.42 5.33
C GLU A 26 7.09 -3.69 4.78
N TYR A 27 7.94 -4.32 5.59
CA TYR A 27 8.53 -5.62 5.29
C TYR A 27 7.93 -6.71 6.17
N LYS A 28 7.66 -7.86 5.57
CA LYS A 28 7.19 -9.07 6.25
C LYS A 28 7.94 -10.28 5.72
N MET A 29 8.09 -11.28 6.54
CA MET A 29 8.60 -12.59 6.09
C MET A 29 7.42 -13.48 5.67
N ASN A 30 6.84 -14.18 6.62
CA ASN A 30 5.71 -15.10 6.39
C ASN A 30 4.46 -14.74 7.20
N ASN A 31 4.42 -13.57 7.81
CA ASN A 31 3.22 -13.12 8.51
C ASN A 31 2.25 -12.50 7.52
N TYR A 32 1.23 -13.24 7.17
CA TYR A 32 0.15 -12.82 6.28
C TYR A 32 -1.23 -13.01 6.92
N GLU A 33 -1.32 -12.73 8.22
CA GLU A 33 -2.60 -12.71 8.94
C GLU A 33 -3.54 -11.67 8.30
N PRO A 34 -4.73 -12.07 7.82
CA PRO A 34 -5.61 -11.18 7.07
C PRO A 34 -6.03 -9.90 7.78
N GLU A 35 -6.35 -9.99 9.08
CA GLU A 35 -6.69 -8.82 9.89
C GLU A 35 -5.55 -7.79 9.89
N LEU A 36 -4.34 -8.26 10.10
CA LEU A 36 -3.15 -7.44 10.13
C LEU A 36 -2.89 -6.77 8.76
N ILE A 37 -3.06 -7.52 7.67
CA ILE A 37 -2.92 -6.97 6.31
C ILE A 37 -3.92 -5.84 6.10
N GLY A 38 -5.19 -6.03 6.46
CA GLY A 38 -6.22 -5.00 6.33
C GLY A 38 -5.89 -3.72 7.08
N GLU A 39 -5.42 -3.83 8.31
CA GLU A 39 -4.97 -2.70 9.11
C GLU A 39 -3.77 -1.97 8.48
N TYR A 40 -2.81 -2.72 7.94
CA TYR A 40 -1.68 -2.12 7.22
C TYR A 40 -2.09 -1.44 5.92
N ILE A 41 -3.07 -1.97 5.18
CA ILE A 41 -3.57 -1.27 3.99
C ILE A 41 -4.09 0.11 4.36
N SER A 42 -4.90 0.21 5.42
CA SER A 42 -5.38 1.49 5.94
C SER A 42 -4.22 2.41 6.32
N ALA A 43 -3.30 1.92 7.16
CA ALA A 43 -2.18 2.72 7.66
C ALA A 43 -1.27 3.22 6.54
N LEU A 44 -0.91 2.34 5.61
CA LEU A 44 0.01 2.67 4.53
C LEU A 44 -0.62 3.57 3.46
N SER A 45 -1.90 3.35 3.15
CA SER A 45 -2.66 4.21 2.25
C SER A 45 -2.69 5.66 2.77
N ASN A 46 -3.00 5.84 4.05
CA ASN A 46 -3.03 7.14 4.69
C ASN A 46 -1.63 7.78 4.77
N SER A 47 -0.63 7.01 5.12
CA SER A 47 0.76 7.48 5.23
C SER A 47 1.36 7.87 3.88
N ALA A 48 1.02 7.15 2.81
CA ALA A 48 1.44 7.52 1.46
C ALA A 48 0.99 8.94 1.09
N THR A 49 -0.26 9.28 1.44
CA THR A 49 -0.80 10.62 1.20
C THR A 49 -0.02 11.69 1.96
N ILE A 50 0.26 11.49 3.24
CA ILE A 50 1.05 12.43 4.05
C ILE A 50 2.47 12.58 3.49
N CYS A 51 3.07 11.49 3.03
CA CYS A 51 4.42 11.47 2.48
C CYS A 51 4.49 11.91 1.00
N ASN A 52 3.37 12.33 0.43
CA ASN A 52 3.24 12.74 -0.97
C ASN A 52 3.72 11.64 -1.94
N LYS A 53 3.33 10.41 -1.67
CA LYS A 53 3.57 9.24 -2.52
C LYS A 53 2.26 8.79 -3.14
N GLU A 54 2.31 8.33 -4.38
CA GLU A 54 1.14 7.78 -5.08
C GLU A 54 0.76 6.40 -4.57
N LYS A 55 1.74 5.64 -4.10
CA LYS A 55 1.59 4.26 -3.63
C LYS A 55 2.41 4.00 -2.39
N ALA A 56 1.90 3.11 -1.57
CA ALA A 56 2.63 2.44 -0.50
C ALA A 56 2.80 0.96 -0.85
N TYR A 57 3.67 0.27 -0.11
CA TYR A 57 4.03 -1.11 -0.41
C TYR A 57 4.17 -1.96 0.84
N ILE A 58 3.78 -3.24 0.73
CA ILE A 58 4.19 -4.29 1.64
C ILE A 58 5.00 -5.31 0.83
N LEU A 59 6.15 -5.71 1.35
CA LEU A 59 7.00 -6.74 0.74
C LEU A 59 7.08 -7.94 1.68
N TRP A 60 6.53 -9.09 1.26
CA TRP A 60 6.75 -10.37 1.94
C TRP A 60 7.98 -11.06 1.35
N GLY A 61 8.82 -11.61 2.21
CA GLY A 61 10.06 -12.28 1.81
C GLY A 61 11.29 -11.41 1.93
N VAL A 62 11.17 -10.23 2.54
CA VAL A 62 12.27 -9.32 2.85
C VAL A 62 12.39 -9.17 4.35
N ASN A 63 13.58 -9.37 4.89
CA ASN A 63 13.88 -9.25 6.31
C ASN A 63 13.78 -7.77 6.74
N ASP A 64 13.02 -7.48 7.78
CA ASP A 64 12.77 -6.12 8.26
C ASP A 64 13.99 -5.45 8.92
N LYS A 65 14.96 -6.23 9.36
CA LYS A 65 16.18 -5.72 10.00
C LYS A 65 17.33 -5.53 9.02
N THR A 66 17.54 -6.52 8.15
CA THR A 66 18.67 -6.51 7.20
C THR A 66 18.31 -5.96 5.84
N HIS A 67 17.01 -5.92 5.50
CA HIS A 67 16.45 -5.61 4.18
C HIS A 67 16.93 -6.60 3.09
N GLU A 68 17.40 -7.77 3.50
CA GLU A 68 17.80 -8.83 2.57
C GLU A 68 16.58 -9.66 2.12
N ILE A 69 16.62 -10.11 0.88
CA ILE A 69 15.61 -11.02 0.36
C ILE A 69 15.92 -12.42 0.90
N GLU A 70 14.95 -12.99 1.61
CA GLU A 70 15.03 -14.36 2.14
C GLU A 70 13.96 -15.26 1.52
N GLY A 71 12.98 -14.67 0.84
CA GLY A 71 11.86 -15.37 0.24
C GLY A 71 10.70 -15.59 1.19
N THR A 72 9.53 -15.87 0.63
CA THR A 72 8.30 -16.13 1.40
C THR A 72 7.52 -17.32 0.85
N SER A 73 6.82 -18.01 1.73
CA SER A 73 5.84 -19.03 1.38
C SER A 73 4.45 -18.46 1.10
N PHE A 74 4.23 -17.17 1.34
CA PHE A 74 2.94 -16.52 1.11
C PHE A 74 2.52 -16.62 -0.37
N SER A 75 1.31 -17.09 -0.61
CA SER A 75 0.68 -17.13 -1.92
C SER A 75 -0.69 -16.49 -1.84
N PRO A 76 -0.83 -15.23 -2.28
CA PRO A 76 -2.10 -14.51 -2.21
C PRO A 76 -3.27 -15.22 -2.90
N LYS A 77 -2.99 -15.89 -4.01
CA LYS A 77 -4.01 -16.63 -4.77
C LYS A 77 -4.58 -17.84 -4.02
N LYS A 78 -3.82 -18.38 -3.07
CA LYS A 78 -4.22 -19.56 -2.27
C LYS A 78 -4.70 -19.17 -0.89
N ALA A 79 -4.40 -17.95 -0.45
CA ALA A 79 -4.73 -17.47 0.90
C ALA A 79 -6.22 -17.20 1.04
N LYS A 80 -6.77 -17.60 2.18
CA LYS A 80 -8.19 -17.45 2.51
C LYS A 80 -8.36 -16.99 3.95
N LYS A 81 -9.46 -16.28 4.18
CA LYS A 81 -10.02 -16.07 5.52
C LYS A 81 -11.32 -16.88 5.60
N GLY A 82 -11.32 -17.94 6.40
CA GLY A 82 -12.41 -18.91 6.35
C GLY A 82 -12.51 -19.55 4.95
N ASN A 83 -13.65 -19.42 4.29
CA ASN A 83 -13.89 -19.92 2.94
C ASN A 83 -13.74 -18.84 1.87
N GLU A 84 -13.43 -17.61 2.24
CA GLU A 84 -13.35 -16.47 1.34
C GLU A 84 -11.90 -16.20 0.92
N GLU A 85 -11.69 -15.91 -0.36
CA GLU A 85 -10.38 -15.50 -0.88
C GLU A 85 -9.91 -14.22 -0.18
N ILE A 86 -8.62 -14.14 0.14
CA ILE A 86 -8.07 -13.05 0.92
C ILE A 86 -8.32 -11.67 0.28
N GLU A 87 -8.19 -11.56 -1.03
CA GLU A 87 -8.41 -10.29 -1.73
C GLU A 87 -9.84 -9.79 -1.55
N ASN A 88 -10.81 -10.66 -1.72
CA ASN A 88 -12.22 -10.31 -1.57
C ASN A 88 -12.54 -9.94 -0.12
N TRP A 89 -12.04 -10.71 0.83
CA TRP A 89 -12.22 -10.44 2.25
C TRP A 89 -11.63 -9.09 2.68
N LEU A 90 -10.41 -8.78 2.23
CA LEU A 90 -9.76 -7.48 2.49
C LEU A 90 -10.55 -6.33 1.87
N ALA A 91 -10.96 -6.48 0.61
CA ALA A 91 -11.72 -5.45 -0.09
C ALA A 91 -13.02 -5.12 0.63
N GLY A 92 -13.70 -6.12 1.19
CA GLY A 92 -14.94 -5.93 1.95
C GLY A 92 -14.77 -5.16 3.26
N GLY A 93 -13.57 -5.17 3.84
CA GLY A 93 -13.28 -4.46 5.09
C GLY A 93 -12.78 -3.04 4.90
N LEU A 94 -12.40 -2.66 3.69
CA LEU A 94 -11.79 -1.35 3.39
C LEU A 94 -12.84 -0.33 2.94
N LYS A 95 -12.75 0.90 3.48
CA LYS A 95 -13.57 2.05 3.10
C LYS A 95 -12.72 3.33 3.09
N PRO A 96 -12.82 4.15 2.03
CA PRO A 96 -13.44 3.83 0.75
C PRO A 96 -12.75 2.66 0.06
N ARG A 97 -13.25 2.22 -1.07
CA ARG A 97 -12.62 1.16 -1.87
C ARG A 97 -11.15 1.48 -2.15
N VAL A 98 -10.28 0.49 -1.99
CA VAL A 98 -8.85 0.58 -2.29
C VAL A 98 -8.52 -0.45 -3.36
N ASP A 99 -7.97 0.01 -4.48
CA ASP A 99 -7.55 -0.88 -5.58
C ASP A 99 -6.11 -1.38 -5.34
N PHE A 100 -5.93 -2.16 -4.28
CA PHE A 100 -4.66 -2.81 -3.99
C PHE A 100 -4.40 -3.98 -4.93
N ARG A 101 -3.13 -4.32 -5.14
CA ARG A 101 -2.70 -5.46 -5.97
C ARG A 101 -1.63 -6.27 -5.27
N PHE A 102 -1.73 -7.59 -5.39
CA PHE A 102 -0.65 -8.51 -5.06
C PHE A 102 0.09 -8.92 -6.32
N ILE A 103 1.42 -8.89 -6.28
CA ILE A 103 2.29 -9.34 -7.36
C ILE A 103 3.30 -10.34 -6.80
N GLU A 104 3.32 -11.56 -7.32
CA GLU A 104 4.36 -12.53 -6.99
C GLU A 104 5.57 -12.32 -7.89
N VAL A 105 6.73 -12.12 -7.28
CA VAL A 105 7.97 -11.83 -7.99
C VAL A 105 9.02 -12.90 -7.64
N ASN A 106 9.49 -13.61 -8.65
CA ASN A 106 10.56 -14.60 -8.47
C ASN A 106 11.91 -13.92 -8.65
N THR A 107 12.69 -13.83 -7.56
CA THR A 107 14.05 -13.31 -7.59
C THR A 107 15.06 -14.45 -7.50
N GLU A 108 16.32 -14.16 -7.79
CA GLU A 108 17.41 -15.14 -7.64
C GLU A 108 17.57 -15.62 -6.18
N LYS A 109 17.15 -14.79 -5.21
CA LYS A 109 17.27 -15.07 -3.77
C LYS A 109 16.00 -15.64 -3.15
N GLY A 110 14.92 -15.78 -3.92
CA GLY A 110 13.65 -16.32 -3.46
C GLY A 110 12.45 -15.53 -3.94
N LYS A 111 11.27 -16.05 -3.65
CA LYS A 111 10.01 -15.39 -4.02
C LYS A 111 9.73 -14.22 -3.09
N VAL A 112 9.39 -13.07 -3.65
CA VAL A 112 8.89 -11.90 -2.95
C VAL A 112 7.46 -11.64 -3.40
N VAL A 113 6.56 -11.36 -2.46
CA VAL A 113 5.22 -10.89 -2.78
C VAL A 113 5.17 -9.39 -2.52
N VAL A 114 4.84 -8.63 -3.55
CA VAL A 114 4.66 -7.18 -3.48
C VAL A 114 3.18 -6.88 -3.37
N MET A 115 2.77 -6.08 -2.41
CA MET A 115 1.45 -5.49 -2.38
C MET A 115 1.57 -4.01 -2.69
N GLU A 116 0.91 -3.56 -3.76
CA GLU A 116 0.79 -2.14 -4.09
C GLU A 116 -0.51 -1.60 -3.49
N ILE A 117 -0.39 -0.49 -2.77
CA ILE A 117 -1.50 0.14 -2.07
C ILE A 117 -1.59 1.60 -2.53
N PRO A 118 -2.65 2.00 -3.24
CA PRO A 118 -2.85 3.40 -3.62
C PRO A 118 -2.95 4.31 -2.40
N ALA A 119 -2.42 5.52 -2.51
CA ALA A 119 -2.58 6.54 -1.48
C ALA A 119 -4.05 6.89 -1.28
N ALA A 120 -4.43 7.23 -0.06
CA ALA A 120 -5.77 7.71 0.26
C ALA A 120 -6.08 9.00 -0.51
N VAL A 121 -7.32 9.14 -0.97
CA VAL A 121 -7.81 10.27 -1.76
C VAL A 121 -9.08 10.81 -1.11
N ASN A 122 -9.11 12.12 -0.83
CA ASN A 122 -10.24 12.86 -0.30
C ASN A 122 -10.68 12.52 1.14
N THR A 123 -10.47 11.31 1.61
CA THR A 123 -10.83 10.86 2.95
C THR A 123 -9.86 9.79 3.44
N PRO A 124 -9.62 9.67 4.75
CA PRO A 124 -8.80 8.59 5.27
C PRO A 124 -9.36 7.21 4.92
N THR A 125 -8.47 6.27 4.62
CA THR A 125 -8.82 4.86 4.43
C THR A 125 -9.02 4.21 5.79
N SER A 126 -10.13 3.46 5.96
CA SER A 126 -10.39 2.67 7.16
C SER A 126 -10.45 1.18 6.85
N PHE A 127 -10.15 0.37 7.85
CA PHE A 127 -10.37 -1.07 7.81
C PHE A 127 -11.27 -1.47 8.97
N LYS A 128 -12.41 -2.10 8.65
CA LYS A 128 -13.46 -2.45 9.62
C LYS A 128 -13.84 -1.29 10.54
N GLY A 129 -13.98 -0.11 9.97
CA GLY A 129 -14.39 1.09 10.68
C GLY A 129 -13.30 1.81 11.46
N THR A 130 -12.06 1.34 11.45
CA THR A 130 -10.93 1.99 12.13
C THR A 130 -9.92 2.49 11.11
N GLU A 131 -9.53 3.75 11.27
CA GLU A 131 -8.49 4.39 10.47
C GLU A 131 -7.14 4.20 11.16
N PHE A 132 -6.14 3.73 10.40
CA PHE A 132 -4.78 3.51 10.90
C PHE A 132 -3.79 4.43 10.21
N ILE A 133 -2.63 4.61 10.84
CA ILE A 133 -1.53 5.43 10.37
C ILE A 133 -0.20 4.81 10.79
N ARG A 134 0.86 5.07 10.04
CA ARG A 134 2.21 4.74 10.47
C ARG A 134 2.82 5.89 11.27
N VAL A 135 3.44 5.54 12.37
CA VAL A 135 4.28 6.46 13.16
C VAL A 135 5.67 5.81 13.25
N GLY A 136 6.57 6.26 12.39
CA GLY A 136 7.82 5.54 12.15
C GLY A 136 7.55 4.14 11.60
N SER A 137 8.06 3.12 12.28
CA SER A 137 7.82 1.71 11.94
C SER A 137 6.58 1.10 12.61
N TYR A 138 5.84 1.87 13.41
CA TYR A 138 4.66 1.38 14.13
C TYR A 138 3.36 1.68 13.40
N LYS A 139 2.41 0.77 13.52
CA LYS A 139 1.03 0.95 13.08
C LYS A 139 0.21 1.41 14.28
N LYS A 140 -0.48 2.55 14.16
CA LYS A 140 -1.27 3.17 15.22
C LYS A 140 -2.65 3.57 14.71
N LYS A 141 -3.60 3.77 15.61
CA LYS A 141 -4.91 4.33 15.25
C LYS A 141 -4.77 5.83 14.97
N LEU A 142 -5.30 6.27 13.84
CA LEU A 142 -5.15 7.66 13.39
C LEU A 142 -5.67 8.67 14.41
N LYS A 143 -6.82 8.41 15.02
CA LYS A 143 -7.43 9.33 15.99
C LYS A 143 -6.62 9.55 17.26
N GLU A 144 -5.66 8.70 17.56
CA GLU A 144 -4.74 8.86 18.68
C GLU A 144 -3.58 9.82 18.36
N TYR A 145 -3.43 10.21 17.09
CA TYR A 145 -2.35 11.05 16.58
C TYR A 145 -2.91 12.27 15.83
N GLN A 146 -3.39 13.26 16.58
CA GLN A 146 -4.10 14.42 16.04
C GLN A 146 -3.28 15.20 15.00
N GLU A 147 -1.97 15.31 15.19
CA GLU A 147 -1.09 16.01 14.24
C GLU A 147 -1.03 15.28 12.89
N LYS A 148 -0.94 13.95 12.91
CA LYS A 148 -0.97 13.11 11.72
C LYS A 148 -2.32 13.21 11.01
N GLU A 149 -3.41 13.17 11.76
CA GLU A 149 -4.76 13.30 11.24
C GLU A 149 -4.95 14.67 10.56
N ARG A 150 -4.51 15.75 11.21
CA ARG A 150 -4.55 17.09 10.60
C ARG A 150 -3.74 17.17 9.32
N LYS A 151 -2.51 16.64 9.32
CA LYS A 151 -1.66 16.58 8.13
C LYS A 151 -2.33 15.83 6.99
N LEU A 152 -2.99 14.72 7.29
CA LEU A 152 -3.69 13.91 6.29
C LEU A 152 -4.80 14.72 5.62
N TRP A 153 -5.67 15.36 6.41
CA TRP A 153 -6.74 16.20 5.86
C TRP A 153 -6.21 17.39 5.07
N LEU A 154 -5.16 18.06 5.56
CA LEU A 154 -4.51 19.15 4.81
C LEU A 154 -3.91 18.65 3.49
N SER A 155 -3.37 17.44 3.47
CA SER A 155 -2.83 16.84 2.24
C SER A 155 -3.91 16.61 1.18
N PHE A 156 -5.13 16.27 1.59
CA PHE A 156 -6.26 16.16 0.66
C PHE A 156 -6.65 17.50 0.05
N GLU A 157 -6.63 18.56 0.84
CA GLU A 157 -6.99 19.91 0.41
C GLU A 157 -5.94 20.55 -0.52
N GLN A 158 -4.66 20.22 -0.31
CA GLN A 158 -3.53 20.84 -1.03
C GLN A 158 -3.27 20.25 -2.43
N LYS A 159 -3.94 19.17 -2.81
CA LYS A 159 -3.78 18.63 -4.16
C LYS A 159 -4.33 19.60 -5.20
N PRO A 160 -3.59 19.91 -6.28
CA PRO A 160 -4.09 20.75 -7.35
C PRO A 160 -5.43 20.23 -7.89
N PHE A 161 -6.33 21.13 -8.19
CA PHE A 161 -7.67 20.79 -8.71
C PHE A 161 -7.61 19.83 -9.91
N GLU A 162 -6.68 20.04 -10.80
CA GLU A 162 -6.45 19.19 -11.99
C GLU A 162 -6.09 17.74 -11.63
N LEU A 163 -5.28 17.55 -10.58
CA LEU A 163 -4.97 16.22 -10.06
C LEU A 163 -6.15 15.57 -9.36
N ARG A 164 -7.01 16.36 -8.69
CA ARG A 164 -8.25 15.86 -8.09
C ARG A 164 -9.20 15.34 -9.16
N VAL A 165 -9.39 16.10 -10.24
CA VAL A 165 -10.27 15.73 -11.37
C VAL A 165 -9.73 14.47 -12.07
N ALA A 166 -8.42 14.35 -12.24
CA ALA A 166 -7.78 13.16 -12.82
C ALA A 166 -7.95 11.91 -11.95
N MET A 167 -8.01 12.08 -10.61
CA MET A 167 -8.21 10.99 -9.66
C MET A 167 -9.70 10.61 -9.46
N GLU A 168 -10.63 11.53 -9.82
CA GLU A 168 -12.07 11.36 -9.61
C GLU A 168 -12.84 10.82 -10.83
N ASN A 169 -12.28 9.98 -11.67
CA ASN A 169 -12.96 9.28 -12.79
C ASN A 169 -12.78 9.87 -14.20
N VAL A 170 -11.70 10.51 -14.48
CA VAL A 170 -11.45 10.93 -15.86
C VAL A 170 -10.74 9.79 -16.60
N THR A 171 -11.39 9.20 -17.59
CA THR A 171 -10.74 8.27 -18.52
C THR A 171 -9.61 8.99 -19.27
N ALA A 172 -8.56 8.27 -19.69
CA ALA A 172 -7.43 8.85 -20.41
C ALA A 172 -7.83 9.71 -21.61
N SER A 173 -8.96 9.39 -22.27
CA SER A 173 -9.54 10.17 -23.36
C SER A 173 -10.05 11.57 -22.96
N LYS A 174 -10.54 11.73 -21.74
CA LYS A 174 -10.98 13.04 -21.22
C LYS A 174 -9.83 13.92 -20.75
N VAL A 175 -8.72 13.32 -20.32
CA VAL A 175 -7.52 14.07 -19.98
C VAL A 175 -6.93 14.73 -21.21
N THR A 176 -6.96 14.07 -22.35
CA THR A 176 -6.48 14.61 -23.64
C THR A 176 -7.36 15.77 -24.12
N GLU A 177 -8.68 15.69 -23.93
CA GLU A 177 -9.60 16.77 -24.28
C GLU A 177 -9.47 18.03 -23.39
N LEU A 178 -8.96 17.87 -22.18
CA LEU A 178 -8.76 18.99 -21.24
C LEU A 178 -7.41 19.69 -21.41
N LEU A 179 -6.48 19.08 -22.15
CA LEU A 179 -5.15 19.63 -22.43
C LEU A 179 -5.03 20.30 -23.82
N ASP A 180 -6.05 20.16 -24.66
CA ASP A 180 -6.19 20.86 -25.96
C ASP A 180 -7.04 22.13 -25.78
#